data_dd0f7d4acf8d43567bc1947118f443f6
#
_entry.id   dd0f7d4acf8d43567bc1947118f443f6
#
_cell.length_a   1.000
_cell.length_b   1.000
_cell.length_c   1.000
_cell.angle_alpha   90.00
_cell.angle_beta   90.00
_cell.angle_gamma   90.00
#
_symmetry.space_group_name_H-M   'P 1'
#
loop_
_entity.id
_entity.type
_entity.pdbx_description
1 polymer ?
#
loop_
_entity_poly.entity_id
_entity_poly.type
_entity_poly.pdbx_seq_one_letter_code
_entity_poly.pdbx_strand_id
1 'polypeptide(L)'
;RACGEEPQLDGRYSVCPNCGTPLSMGYDYERLGAAIDLNTFVGRSRTISRYRELLPSGAGLVSLGEGGTPVIGSEGLEKNYDFELFFKLEFANPTGSFKDRGTAVTVSKAQEWSFNTVADDSSGNAGASLAAYAARAGLDCRIYVPASASGNKISQIRSYGAELEKVPGPREKATERIKEDTSDGAVY
;
A
#
# COMPACT_ATOMS: atom_id res chain seq x y z
N ARG A 1 -16.91 11.44 -5.26
CA ARG A 1 -17.63 12.61 -5.81
C ARG A 1 -19.03 12.29 -6.33
N ALA A 2 -19.55 11.08 -6.17
CA ALA A 2 -20.88 10.74 -6.67
C ALA A 2 -22.00 11.57 -5.99
N CYS A 3 -21.84 11.88 -4.70
CA CYS A 3 -22.82 12.68 -3.94
C CYS A 3 -22.28 14.02 -3.43
N GLY A 4 -21.01 14.36 -3.70
CA GLY A 4 -20.38 15.60 -3.23
C GLY A 4 -19.97 15.62 -1.75
N GLU A 5 -20.18 14.52 -1.01
CA GLU A 5 -19.76 14.41 0.39
C GLU A 5 -18.24 14.36 0.51
N GLU A 6 -17.69 15.08 1.48
CA GLU A 6 -16.26 15.10 1.82
C GLU A 6 -16.10 14.69 3.29
N PRO A 7 -16.11 13.39 3.62
CA PRO A 7 -15.95 12.91 4.99
C PRO A 7 -14.56 13.24 5.52
N GLN A 8 -14.46 13.40 6.84
CA GLN A 8 -13.18 13.62 7.49
C GLN A 8 -12.23 12.42 7.29
N LEU A 9 -10.96 12.72 7.06
CA LEU A 9 -9.92 11.71 6.91
C LEU A 9 -9.43 11.27 8.30
N ASP A 10 -10.16 10.36 8.93
CA ASP A 10 -9.87 9.83 10.28
C ASP A 10 -9.70 8.30 10.32
N GLY A 11 -9.65 7.67 9.15
CA GLY A 11 -9.46 6.22 8.99
C GLY A 11 -10.71 5.36 9.16
N ARG A 12 -11.85 5.95 9.54
CA ARG A 12 -13.08 5.18 9.77
C ARG A 12 -13.78 4.74 8.50
N TYR A 13 -13.49 5.40 7.37
CA TYR A 13 -14.23 5.17 6.13
C TYR A 13 -13.29 4.94 4.96
N SER A 14 -13.47 3.80 4.28
CA SER A 14 -12.91 3.54 2.95
C SER A 14 -13.91 3.86 1.83
N VAL A 15 -15.20 3.91 2.20
CA VAL A 15 -16.31 4.26 1.31
C VAL A 15 -17.09 5.44 1.90
N CYS A 16 -17.75 6.19 1.04
CA CYS A 16 -18.60 7.30 1.47
C CYS A 16 -19.73 6.79 2.35
N PRO A 17 -19.92 7.31 3.59
CA PRO A 17 -20.98 6.88 4.48
C PRO A 17 -22.38 7.19 3.94
N ASN A 18 -22.49 8.15 3.02
CA ASN A 18 -23.77 8.57 2.45
C ASN A 18 -24.18 7.75 1.21
N CYS A 19 -23.26 7.44 0.29
CA CYS A 19 -23.59 6.79 -0.98
C CYS A 19 -22.85 5.47 -1.26
N GLY A 20 -21.98 5.01 -0.35
CA GLY A 20 -21.24 3.75 -0.50
C GLY A 20 -20.15 3.73 -1.58
N THR A 21 -19.94 4.85 -2.29
CA THR A 21 -18.89 4.92 -3.31
C THR A 21 -17.50 4.94 -2.66
N PRO A 22 -16.50 4.22 -3.21
CA PRO A 22 -15.13 4.31 -2.72
C PRO A 22 -14.62 5.75 -2.68
N LEU A 23 -13.95 6.10 -1.58
CA LEU A 23 -13.35 7.41 -1.40
C LEU A 23 -12.06 7.53 -2.21
N SER A 24 -11.77 8.74 -2.67
CA SER A 24 -10.50 9.09 -3.28
C SER A 24 -9.90 10.32 -2.61
N MET A 25 -8.57 10.39 -2.56
CA MET A 25 -7.88 11.58 -2.07
C MET A 25 -8.08 12.74 -3.05
N GLY A 26 -8.50 13.87 -2.51
CA GLY A 26 -8.50 15.15 -3.21
C GLY A 26 -7.25 15.95 -2.83
N TYR A 27 -6.67 16.62 -3.82
CA TYR A 27 -5.55 17.53 -3.61
C TYR A 27 -5.93 18.92 -4.12
N ASP A 28 -5.47 19.93 -3.40
CA ASP A 28 -5.45 21.30 -3.87
C ASP A 28 -4.24 21.47 -4.83
N TYR A 29 -4.47 21.22 -6.10
CA TYR A 29 -3.42 21.27 -7.13
C TYR A 29 -2.88 22.68 -7.37
N GLU A 30 -3.67 23.72 -7.15
CA GLU A 30 -3.21 25.11 -7.27
C GLU A 30 -2.20 25.43 -6.18
N ARG A 31 -2.53 25.10 -4.93
CA ARG A 31 -1.63 25.26 -3.78
C ARG A 31 -0.38 24.39 -3.93
N LEU A 32 -0.52 23.15 -4.37
CA LEU A 32 0.62 22.27 -4.59
C LEU A 32 1.51 22.79 -5.71
N GLY A 33 0.96 23.20 -6.84
CA GLY A 33 1.73 23.75 -7.97
C GLY A 33 2.45 25.06 -7.64
N ALA A 34 1.94 25.84 -6.68
CA ALA A 34 2.65 27.02 -6.16
C ALA A 34 3.79 26.68 -5.16
N ALA A 35 3.70 25.51 -4.50
CA ALA A 35 4.62 25.11 -3.44
C ALA A 35 5.76 24.18 -3.92
N ILE A 36 5.57 23.45 -5.01
CA ILE A 36 6.53 22.46 -5.51
C ILE A 36 6.77 22.60 -7.01
N ASP A 37 8.03 22.40 -7.39
CA ASP A 37 8.49 22.26 -8.76
C ASP A 37 9.42 21.03 -8.89
N LEU A 38 9.98 20.78 -10.06
CA LEU A 38 10.90 19.67 -10.26
C LEU A 38 12.17 19.80 -9.41
N ASN A 39 12.64 21.03 -9.13
CA ASN A 39 13.84 21.26 -8.32
C ASN A 39 13.60 20.90 -6.85
N THR A 40 12.36 20.97 -6.39
CA THR A 40 11.97 20.56 -5.03
C THR A 40 12.40 19.11 -4.72
N PHE A 41 12.47 18.25 -5.73
CA PHE A 41 12.83 16.85 -5.59
C PHE A 41 14.32 16.56 -5.78
N VAL A 42 15.10 17.54 -6.24
CA VAL A 42 16.55 17.37 -6.46
C VAL A 42 17.27 17.21 -5.12
N GLY A 43 18.19 16.26 -5.03
CA GLY A 43 18.96 15.98 -3.82
C GLY A 43 18.23 15.20 -2.71
N ARG A 44 16.91 14.99 -2.81
CA ARG A 44 16.18 14.14 -1.87
C ARG A 44 16.48 12.67 -2.07
N SER A 45 16.31 11.87 -1.00
CA SER A 45 16.37 10.40 -1.05
C SER A 45 15.49 9.85 -2.19
N ARG A 46 15.91 8.76 -2.81
CA ARG A 46 15.17 8.11 -3.89
C ARG A 46 14.00 7.23 -3.42
N THR A 47 13.64 7.26 -2.13
CA THR A 47 12.45 6.58 -1.61
C THR A 47 11.17 7.33 -1.98
N ILE A 48 9.99 6.77 -1.73
CA ILE A 48 8.72 7.49 -1.97
C ILE A 48 8.60 8.78 -1.16
N SER A 49 9.29 8.89 -0.03
CA SER A 49 9.34 10.10 0.80
C SER A 49 9.88 11.34 0.05
N ARG A 50 10.53 11.12 -1.10
CA ARG A 50 10.92 12.18 -2.04
C ARG A 50 9.74 13.08 -2.40
N TYR A 51 8.54 12.50 -2.48
CA TYR A 51 7.30 13.10 -2.94
C TYR A 51 6.32 13.35 -1.78
N ARG A 52 6.84 13.57 -0.56
CA ARG A 52 6.03 13.67 0.67
C ARG A 52 4.89 14.68 0.59
N GLU A 53 5.04 15.79 -0.17
CA GLU A 53 4.00 16.79 -0.35
C GLU A 53 2.81 16.28 -1.18
N LEU A 54 3.02 15.19 -1.94
CA LEU A 54 2.02 14.53 -2.77
C LEU A 54 1.46 13.25 -2.09
N LEU A 55 1.92 12.93 -0.89
CA LEU A 55 1.45 11.77 -0.14
C LEU A 55 0.43 12.19 0.92
N PRO A 56 -0.60 11.39 1.18
CA PRO A 56 -1.64 11.71 2.15
C PRO A 56 -1.20 11.48 3.61
N SER A 57 0.09 11.54 3.90
CA SER A 57 0.64 11.37 5.25
C SER A 57 1.27 12.67 5.73
N GLY A 58 0.80 13.19 6.87
CA GLY A 58 1.33 14.40 7.51
C GLY A 58 2.52 14.16 8.42
N ALA A 59 2.69 12.94 8.92
CA ALA A 59 3.81 12.49 9.76
C ALA A 59 4.93 11.85 8.93
N GLY A 60 5.99 11.40 9.58
CA GLY A 60 7.03 10.62 8.93
C GLY A 60 6.49 9.31 8.36
N LEU A 61 6.98 8.90 7.19
CA LEU A 61 6.60 7.62 6.59
C LEU A 61 7.28 6.44 7.29
N VAL A 62 6.51 5.40 7.58
CA VAL A 62 7.04 4.07 7.84
C VAL A 62 7.65 3.56 6.54
N SER A 63 8.95 3.37 6.52
CA SER A 63 9.68 3.05 5.30
C SER A 63 10.68 1.91 5.52
N LEU A 64 10.80 1.08 4.50
CA LEU A 64 11.85 0.08 4.34
C LEU A 64 12.82 0.45 3.20
N GLY A 65 12.69 1.66 2.63
CA GLY A 65 13.48 2.16 1.52
C GLY A 65 12.82 1.97 0.14
N GLU A 66 11.52 1.73 0.10
CA GLU A 66 10.74 1.57 -1.13
C GLU A 66 10.81 2.80 -2.04
N GLY A 67 10.74 2.58 -3.31
CA GLY A 67 10.85 3.64 -4.33
C GLY A 67 12.23 3.66 -4.99
N GLY A 68 12.46 4.61 -5.87
CA GLY A 68 13.74 4.76 -6.58
C GLY A 68 14.21 3.54 -7.37
N THR A 69 13.29 2.63 -7.70
CA THR A 69 13.59 1.41 -8.45
C THR A 69 14.26 1.75 -9.79
N PRO A 70 15.22 0.94 -10.26
CA PRO A 70 15.90 1.20 -11.53
C PRO A 70 14.96 1.23 -12.73
N VAL A 71 15.35 1.99 -13.72
CA VAL A 71 14.76 1.94 -15.07
C VAL A 71 15.90 1.51 -16.01
N ILE A 72 15.67 0.47 -16.79
CA ILE A 72 16.61 -0.05 -17.78
C ILE A 72 16.01 -0.03 -19.17
N GLY A 73 16.82 0.30 -20.17
CA GLY A 73 16.44 0.17 -21.58
C GLY A 73 16.41 -1.29 -22.02
N SER A 74 15.66 -1.57 -23.06
CA SER A 74 15.66 -2.87 -23.73
C SER A 74 16.61 -2.83 -24.92
N GLU A 75 17.63 -3.70 -24.94
CA GLU A 75 18.57 -3.78 -26.08
C GLU A 75 18.12 -4.77 -27.16
N GLY A 76 17.00 -5.42 -27.00
CA GLY A 76 16.57 -6.49 -27.90
C GLY A 76 15.17 -6.34 -28.44
N LEU A 77 14.22 -6.11 -27.57
CA LEU A 77 12.81 -6.06 -27.94
C LEU A 77 12.46 -4.86 -28.82
N GLU A 78 13.09 -3.71 -28.60
CA GLU A 78 12.87 -2.48 -29.38
C GLU A 78 13.20 -2.62 -30.86
N LYS A 79 14.08 -3.59 -31.23
CA LYS A 79 14.40 -3.87 -32.65
C LYS A 79 13.18 -4.26 -33.49
N ASN A 80 12.11 -4.67 -32.85
CA ASN A 80 10.85 -5.08 -33.50
C ASN A 80 9.78 -3.98 -33.48
N TYR A 81 10.09 -2.81 -32.90
CA TYR A 81 9.13 -1.74 -32.67
C TYR A 81 9.75 -0.39 -33.01
N ASP A 82 8.95 0.55 -33.44
CA ASP A 82 9.36 1.93 -33.74
C ASP A 82 9.20 2.83 -32.49
N PHE A 83 9.71 2.36 -31.34
CA PHE A 83 9.74 3.13 -30.09
C PHE A 83 10.83 2.63 -29.15
N GLU A 84 11.29 3.49 -28.28
CA GLU A 84 12.18 3.14 -27.17
C GLU A 84 11.41 2.41 -26.06
N LEU A 85 11.92 1.29 -25.58
CA LEU A 85 11.31 0.48 -24.54
C LEU A 85 12.16 0.49 -23.27
N PHE A 86 11.52 0.85 -22.16
CA PHE A 86 12.11 0.87 -20.84
C PHE A 86 11.33 0.01 -19.85
N PHE A 87 12.05 -0.67 -18.97
CA PHE A 87 11.48 -1.46 -17.89
C PHE A 87 11.74 -0.79 -16.54
N LYS A 88 10.69 -0.48 -15.80
CA LYS A 88 10.77 -0.07 -14.41
C LYS A 88 10.77 -1.30 -13.51
N LEU A 89 11.89 -1.53 -12.81
CA LEU A 89 12.13 -2.77 -12.07
C LEU A 89 11.47 -2.74 -10.68
N GLU A 90 10.15 -2.85 -10.62
CA GLU A 90 9.39 -2.77 -9.36
C GLU A 90 9.65 -3.95 -8.40
N PHE A 91 10.21 -5.05 -8.87
CA PHE A 91 10.68 -6.14 -8.03
C PHE A 91 11.90 -5.78 -7.15
N ALA A 92 12.56 -4.64 -7.43
CA ALA A 92 13.65 -4.13 -6.62
C ALA A 92 13.18 -3.41 -5.34
N ASN A 93 11.87 -3.31 -5.10
CA ASN A 93 11.35 -2.85 -3.82
C ASN A 93 11.61 -3.89 -2.70
N PRO A 94 11.61 -3.48 -1.42
CA PRO A 94 12.00 -4.31 -0.27
C PRO A 94 11.33 -5.68 -0.17
N THR A 95 10.03 -5.80 -0.47
CA THR A 95 9.32 -7.09 -0.46
C THR A 95 9.21 -7.76 -1.84
N GLY A 96 9.87 -7.19 -2.85
CA GLY A 96 9.90 -7.71 -4.21
C GLY A 96 8.71 -7.26 -5.08
N SER A 97 8.01 -6.20 -4.74
CA SER A 97 6.90 -5.70 -5.54
C SER A 97 6.59 -4.21 -5.33
N PHE A 98 5.87 -3.62 -6.29
CA PHE A 98 5.37 -2.24 -6.22
C PHE A 98 4.38 -1.99 -5.06
N LYS A 99 3.84 -3.04 -4.44
CA LYS A 99 2.89 -2.92 -3.32
C LYS A 99 3.49 -2.13 -2.17
N ASP A 100 4.78 -2.20 -1.98
CA ASP A 100 5.51 -1.48 -0.93
C ASP A 100 5.25 0.03 -0.93
N ARG A 101 5.07 0.63 -2.10
CA ARG A 101 4.79 2.06 -2.23
C ARG A 101 3.47 2.46 -1.56
N GLY A 102 2.40 1.72 -1.83
CA GLY A 102 1.10 1.98 -1.22
C GLY A 102 1.07 1.57 0.26
N THR A 103 1.66 0.42 0.57
CA THR A 103 1.69 -0.12 1.93
C THR A 103 2.42 0.80 2.90
N ALA A 104 3.54 1.42 2.49
CA ALA A 104 4.25 2.41 3.31
C ALA A 104 3.31 3.55 3.74
N VAL A 105 2.50 4.07 2.82
CA VAL A 105 1.52 5.13 3.12
C VAL A 105 0.39 4.61 4.00
N THR A 106 -0.18 3.45 3.68
CA THR A 106 -1.28 2.84 4.45
C THR A 106 -0.89 2.59 5.90
N VAL A 107 0.26 1.98 6.14
CA VAL A 107 0.75 1.69 7.50
C VAL A 107 1.10 2.96 8.26
N SER A 108 1.66 3.97 7.58
CA SER A 108 1.90 5.29 8.19
C SER A 108 0.61 5.96 8.62
N LYS A 109 -0.45 5.87 7.82
CA LYS A 109 -1.78 6.39 8.17
C LYS A 109 -2.41 5.60 9.32
N ALA A 110 -2.25 4.28 9.35
CA ALA A 110 -2.71 3.47 10.47
C ALA A 110 -2.08 3.92 11.80
N GLN A 111 -0.77 4.17 11.82
CA GLN A 111 -0.09 4.74 12.99
C GLN A 111 -0.60 6.15 13.35
N GLU A 112 -0.75 7.02 12.35
CA GLU A 112 -1.23 8.40 12.54
C GLU A 112 -2.63 8.41 13.17
N TRP A 113 -3.48 7.44 12.80
CA TRP A 113 -4.82 7.27 13.36
C TRP A 113 -4.86 6.40 14.63
N SER A 114 -3.69 6.03 15.18
CA SER A 114 -3.55 5.23 16.41
C SER A 114 -4.18 3.84 16.34
N PHE A 115 -4.21 3.23 15.17
CA PHE A 115 -4.54 1.81 15.05
C PHE A 115 -3.36 0.95 15.49
N ASN A 116 -3.65 -0.13 16.20
CA ASN A 116 -2.65 -1.10 16.66
C ASN A 116 -2.56 -2.33 15.76
N THR A 117 -3.59 -2.56 14.93
CA THR A 117 -3.70 -3.75 14.07
C THR A 117 -4.03 -3.34 12.65
N VAL A 118 -3.36 -3.98 11.69
CA VAL A 118 -3.68 -3.89 10.26
C VAL A 118 -4.00 -5.26 9.70
N ALA A 119 -4.89 -5.32 8.71
CA ALA A 119 -5.34 -6.59 8.14
C ALA A 119 -5.46 -6.54 6.61
N ASP A 120 -5.33 -7.69 5.93
CA ASP A 120 -5.49 -7.84 4.48
C ASP A 120 -5.96 -9.26 4.14
N ASP A 121 -6.70 -9.43 3.05
CA ASP A 121 -7.15 -10.74 2.53
C ASP A 121 -6.27 -11.28 1.39
N SER A 122 -5.06 -10.78 1.25
CA SER A 122 -4.15 -11.16 0.18
C SER A 122 -3.13 -12.21 0.59
N SER A 123 -3.17 -13.35 -0.06
CA SER A 123 -2.12 -14.40 0.01
C SER A 123 -0.88 -14.09 -0.84
N GLY A 124 -0.81 -12.92 -1.47
CA GLY A 124 0.21 -12.52 -2.44
C GLY A 124 1.09 -11.35 -2.00
N ASN A 125 1.44 -10.52 -2.97
CA ASN A 125 2.35 -9.39 -2.74
C ASN A 125 1.80 -8.33 -1.78
N ALA A 126 0.47 -8.09 -1.75
CA ALA A 126 -0.10 -7.11 -0.84
C ALA A 126 0.04 -7.59 0.63
N GLY A 127 -0.38 -8.83 0.92
CA GLY A 127 -0.21 -9.39 2.27
C GLY A 127 1.25 -9.48 2.71
N ALA A 128 2.18 -9.85 1.80
CA ALA A 128 3.61 -9.85 2.12
C ALA A 128 4.15 -8.45 2.42
N SER A 129 3.75 -7.46 1.65
CA SER A 129 4.11 -6.06 1.88
C SER A 129 3.53 -5.56 3.19
N LEU A 130 2.22 -5.76 3.44
CA LEU A 130 1.58 -5.33 4.68
C LEU A 130 2.27 -5.94 5.91
N ALA A 131 2.56 -7.24 5.89
CA ALA A 131 3.26 -7.92 6.98
C ALA A 131 4.63 -7.28 7.29
N ALA A 132 5.43 -6.98 6.25
CA ALA A 132 6.76 -6.38 6.42
C ALA A 132 6.68 -4.96 7.02
N TYR A 133 5.76 -4.13 6.52
CA TYR A 133 5.63 -2.75 6.97
C TYR A 133 4.96 -2.64 8.33
N ALA A 134 4.01 -3.52 8.65
CA ALA A 134 3.43 -3.64 10.00
C ALA A 134 4.52 -4.01 11.03
N ALA A 135 5.34 -5.01 10.73
CA ALA A 135 6.49 -5.36 11.58
C ALA A 135 7.44 -4.17 11.77
N ARG A 136 7.73 -3.40 10.71
CA ARG A 136 8.55 -2.18 10.78
C ARG A 136 7.93 -1.10 11.67
N ALA A 137 6.60 -1.01 11.67
CA ALA A 137 5.83 -0.04 12.43
C ALA A 137 5.56 -0.46 13.88
N GLY A 138 5.80 -1.74 14.22
CA GLY A 138 5.41 -2.30 15.52
C GLY A 138 3.91 -2.50 15.66
N LEU A 139 3.20 -2.70 14.55
CA LEU A 139 1.76 -2.99 14.53
C LEU A 139 1.53 -4.50 14.42
N ASP A 140 0.45 -4.98 15.02
CA ASP A 140 -0.05 -6.32 14.76
C ASP A 140 -0.55 -6.44 13.31
N CYS A 141 -0.29 -7.58 12.69
CA CYS A 141 -0.71 -7.82 11.30
C CYS A 141 -1.43 -9.16 11.19
N ARG A 142 -2.64 -9.13 10.62
CA ARG A 142 -3.44 -10.34 10.35
C ARG A 142 -3.70 -10.46 8.86
N ILE A 143 -3.37 -11.62 8.30
CA ILE A 143 -3.58 -11.90 6.87
C ILE A 143 -4.55 -13.07 6.74
N TYR A 144 -5.70 -12.80 6.14
CA TYR A 144 -6.78 -13.75 5.92
C TYR A 144 -6.61 -14.39 4.56
N VAL A 145 -6.52 -15.71 4.52
CA VAL A 145 -6.27 -16.42 3.25
C VAL A 145 -7.13 -17.67 3.15
N PRO A 146 -7.48 -18.13 1.95
CA PRO A 146 -8.10 -19.42 1.77
C PRO A 146 -7.28 -20.53 2.44
N ALA A 147 -7.92 -21.50 3.05
CA ALA A 147 -7.24 -22.61 3.72
C ALA A 147 -6.29 -23.38 2.80
N SER A 148 -6.59 -23.40 1.50
CA SER A 148 -5.76 -23.99 0.45
C SER A 148 -4.54 -23.15 0.05
N ALA A 149 -4.45 -21.89 0.51
CA ALA A 149 -3.34 -21.02 0.15
C ALA A 149 -2.00 -21.57 0.66
N SER A 150 -1.03 -21.63 -0.21
CA SER A 150 0.30 -22.21 0.03
C SER A 150 1.36 -21.50 -0.82
N GLY A 151 2.61 -21.91 -0.64
CA GLY A 151 3.72 -21.44 -1.45
C GLY A 151 4.56 -20.33 -0.81
N ASN A 152 5.48 -19.80 -1.60
CA ASN A 152 6.54 -18.92 -1.12
C ASN A 152 6.03 -17.61 -0.50
N LYS A 153 4.91 -17.06 -1.00
CA LYS A 153 4.34 -15.83 -0.43
C LYS A 153 3.76 -16.04 0.96
N ILE A 154 3.14 -17.18 1.22
CA ILE A 154 2.67 -17.55 2.57
C ILE A 154 3.85 -17.67 3.53
N SER A 155 4.95 -18.30 3.10
CA SER A 155 6.17 -18.38 3.89
C SER A 155 6.76 -16.99 4.15
N GLN A 156 6.78 -16.11 3.15
CA GLN A 156 7.25 -14.74 3.27
C GLN A 156 6.40 -13.94 4.28
N ILE A 157 5.07 -14.01 4.20
CA ILE A 157 4.15 -13.36 5.14
C ILE A 157 4.45 -13.79 6.58
N ARG A 158 4.59 -15.09 6.81
CA ARG A 158 4.92 -15.65 8.14
C ARG A 158 6.28 -15.19 8.64
N SER A 159 7.29 -15.11 7.78
CA SER A 159 8.63 -14.70 8.17
C SER A 159 8.71 -13.26 8.66
N TYR A 160 7.76 -12.41 8.27
CA TYR A 160 7.61 -11.05 8.78
C TYR A 160 6.81 -10.97 10.09
N GLY A 161 6.33 -12.10 10.62
CA GLY A 161 5.65 -12.16 11.91
C GLY A 161 4.13 -11.95 11.86
N ALA A 162 3.52 -11.86 10.68
CA ALA A 162 2.07 -11.71 10.58
C ALA A 162 1.33 -12.99 11.00
N GLU A 163 0.23 -12.81 11.72
CA GLU A 163 -0.74 -13.86 12.01
C GLU A 163 -1.49 -14.24 10.72
N LEU A 164 -1.56 -15.53 10.45
CA LEU A 164 -2.16 -16.06 9.23
C LEU A 164 -3.43 -16.81 9.56
N GLU A 165 -4.57 -16.17 9.27
CA GLU A 165 -5.90 -16.74 9.44
C GLU A 165 -6.29 -17.52 8.19
N LYS A 166 -6.40 -18.85 8.33
CA LYS A 166 -6.81 -19.75 7.24
C LYS A 166 -8.31 -19.95 7.26
N VAL A 167 -8.98 -19.39 6.27
CA VAL A 167 -10.45 -19.45 6.13
C VAL A 167 -10.85 -20.58 5.17
N PRO A 168 -11.72 -21.51 5.59
CA PRO A 168 -12.25 -22.55 4.71
C PRO A 168 -13.08 -21.94 3.57
N GLY A 169 -12.87 -22.44 2.35
CA GLY A 169 -13.60 -22.00 1.17
C GLY A 169 -12.79 -21.12 0.22
N PRO A 170 -13.46 -20.49 -0.75
CA PRO A 170 -12.84 -19.63 -1.74
C PRO A 170 -12.42 -18.27 -1.12
N ARG A 171 -11.70 -17.46 -1.92
CA ARG A 171 -11.15 -16.17 -1.47
C ARG A 171 -12.21 -15.22 -0.88
N GLU A 172 -13.40 -15.23 -1.44
CA GLU A 172 -14.51 -14.38 -1.01
C GLU A 172 -14.85 -14.60 0.47
N LYS A 173 -14.67 -15.82 0.99
CA LYS A 173 -14.87 -16.14 2.40
C LYS A 173 -13.82 -15.48 3.30
N ALA A 174 -12.58 -15.37 2.83
CA ALA A 174 -11.55 -14.63 3.55
C ALA A 174 -11.90 -13.12 3.61
N THR A 175 -12.43 -12.57 2.49
CA THR A 175 -12.90 -11.18 2.44
C THR A 175 -14.13 -10.93 3.34
N GLU A 176 -15.04 -11.88 3.46
CA GLU A 176 -16.18 -11.79 4.40
C GLU A 176 -15.66 -11.82 5.84
N ARG A 177 -14.79 -12.78 6.15
CA ARG A 177 -14.26 -12.98 7.51
C ARG A 177 -13.47 -11.76 8.02
N ILE A 178 -12.60 -11.18 7.20
CA ILE A 178 -11.86 -9.98 7.60
C ILE A 178 -12.78 -8.80 7.90
N LYS A 179 -13.88 -8.62 7.17
CA LYS A 179 -14.86 -7.55 7.43
C LYS A 179 -15.57 -7.74 8.76
N GLU A 180 -15.85 -8.98 9.14
CA GLU A 180 -16.45 -9.30 10.44
C GLU A 180 -15.46 -8.98 11.57
N ASP A 181 -14.20 -9.42 11.44
CA ASP A 181 -13.18 -9.28 12.48
C ASP A 181 -12.62 -7.84 12.60
N THR A 182 -12.72 -7.02 11.55
CA THR A 182 -12.23 -5.63 11.55
C THR A 182 -13.29 -4.60 11.98
N SER A 183 -14.52 -5.02 12.22
CA SER A 183 -15.58 -4.15 12.79
C SER A 183 -15.17 -3.53 14.12
N ASP A 184 -14.22 -4.12 14.85
CA ASP A 184 -13.81 -3.75 16.21
C ASP A 184 -12.47 -2.98 16.29
N GLY A 185 -12.03 -2.32 15.21
CA GLY A 185 -10.94 -1.34 15.28
C GLY A 185 -9.62 -1.75 14.65
N ALA A 186 -9.59 -2.72 13.75
CA ALA A 186 -8.47 -2.94 12.82
C ALA A 186 -8.70 -2.19 11.50
N VAL A 187 -7.63 -1.78 10.83
CA VAL A 187 -7.69 -1.18 9.49
C VAL A 187 -7.58 -2.28 8.44
N TYR A 188 -8.58 -2.36 7.59
CA TYR A 188 -8.61 -3.22 6.41
C TYR A 188 -8.59 -2.39 5.13
#